data_62f0050dced42df6d7c6c8d659e38d92
#
_entry.id   62f0050dced42df6d7c6c8d659e38d92
#
_cell.length_a   1.000
_cell.length_b   1.000
_cell.length_c   1.000
_cell.angle_alpha   90.00
_cell.angle_beta   90.00
_cell.angle_gamma   90.00
#
_symmetry.space_group_name_H-M   'P 1'
#
loop_
_entity.id
_entity.type
_entity.pdbx_description
1 polymer ?
#
loop_
_entity_poly.entity_id
_entity_poly.type
_entity_poly.pdbx_seq_one_letter_code
_entity_poly.pdbx_strand_id
1 'polypeptide(L)'
;MRRKTSRLLWIPGVLLLGGLIVVPRAIMATATEPTAGASAEETTSPTELLYETPNPSLVDDEPLVVKPPLGLPPLSPVSVVPASNPLTKGKYELGRQLYFDPRVSLDGSVSCATCHNPDKGWTDNMKVSTGIDSLRGVRNSPTVTNTAYGKSMFWDGREPSLETQAQGPMINPVEMGNPNHMGVVERIREVPAYQEQFAKVFGTSVTLDGMAKALATFERVAALSGNSKYDQYNAGEIDALSESEKRGMVLFGLRLHPEDEYEPEVELQKAKCTLCHVGANFTDELYHNLGIGWNEELKKHDDIGRSGAERIGHRNEASMGAFKTPTVRDAALSGPYMHDGSLKTLEEVMDHYNKGGTPNPALDPDMKPLNLTQQESDDVVAFMKALTGEDRKSTDELLPELPPDKDGTVPDARAALTPPGL
;
A
#
# COMPACT_ATOMS: atom_id res chain seq x y z
N MET A 1 27.08 45.29 36.32
CA MET A 1 26.76 45.43 37.77
C MET A 1 25.48 44.71 38.08
N ARG A 2 25.50 44.00 39.21
CA ARG A 2 24.46 43.25 39.93
C ARG A 2 24.25 41.80 39.53
N ARG A 3 24.89 40.95 40.34
CA ARG A 3 24.63 39.52 40.66
C ARG A 3 23.32 39.40 41.47
N LYS A 4 22.65 38.25 41.33
CA LYS A 4 21.88 37.58 42.41
C LYS A 4 21.58 36.13 41.93
N THR A 5 22.21 35.16 42.44
CA THR A 5 22.08 34.31 43.66
C THR A 5 21.04 33.19 43.48
N SER A 6 21.60 31.99 43.46
CA SER A 6 20.99 30.64 43.55
C SER A 6 20.16 30.44 44.83
N ARG A 7 19.07 29.69 44.73
CA ARG A 7 18.46 28.99 45.89
C ARG A 7 18.35 27.51 45.60
N LEU A 8 19.12 26.75 46.38
CA LEU A 8 18.94 25.31 46.59
C LEU A 8 17.64 25.07 47.36
N LEU A 9 16.86 24.09 46.92
CA LEU A 9 15.77 23.52 47.74
C LEU A 9 16.11 22.04 48.07
N TRP A 10 16.10 21.77 49.32
CA TRP A 10 16.33 20.49 50.02
C TRP A 10 15.18 19.55 49.75
N ILE A 11 15.48 18.23 49.54
CA ILE A 11 14.52 17.12 49.54
C ILE A 11 14.82 16.26 50.79
N PRO A 12 13.83 15.97 51.64
CA PRO A 12 14.04 15.08 52.79
C PRO A 12 13.97 13.60 52.39
N GLY A 13 14.83 12.80 53.02
CA GLY A 13 14.96 11.37 52.78
C GLY A 13 13.77 10.54 53.28
N VAL A 14 13.53 9.44 52.61
CA VAL A 14 12.59 8.38 53.04
C VAL A 14 13.39 7.21 53.61
N LEU A 15 13.04 6.84 54.84
CA LEU A 15 13.56 5.68 55.57
C LEU A 15 13.11 4.37 54.90
N LEU A 16 14.05 3.46 54.66
CA LEU A 16 13.81 2.06 54.35
C LEU A 16 13.60 1.25 55.65
N LEU A 17 12.39 0.74 55.81
CA LEU A 17 12.08 -0.31 56.81
C LEU A 17 12.26 -1.66 56.15
N GLY A 18 13.24 -2.44 56.64
CA GLY A 18 13.49 -3.82 56.25
C GLY A 18 12.45 -4.78 56.86
N GLY A 19 11.69 -5.45 56.00
CA GLY A 19 10.82 -6.56 56.37
C GLY A 19 11.49 -7.91 56.13
N LEU A 20 11.74 -8.69 57.17
CA LEU A 20 12.20 -10.08 57.09
C LEU A 20 11.07 -10.95 56.52
N ILE A 21 11.27 -11.57 55.36
CA ILE A 21 10.38 -12.62 54.86
C ILE A 21 10.91 -13.98 55.30
N VAL A 22 10.15 -14.64 56.16
CA VAL A 22 10.38 -16.04 56.54
C VAL A 22 9.80 -16.95 55.47
N VAL A 23 10.64 -17.75 54.83
CA VAL A 23 10.23 -18.77 53.84
C VAL A 23 9.99 -20.10 54.58
N PRO A 24 8.81 -20.72 54.46
CA PRO A 24 8.58 -22.06 55.02
C PRO A 24 9.24 -23.15 54.15
N ARG A 25 9.90 -24.06 54.81
CA ARG A 25 10.57 -25.23 54.26
C ARG A 25 9.53 -26.22 53.73
N ALA A 26 9.47 -26.42 52.39
CA ALA A 26 8.63 -27.43 51.78
C ALA A 26 9.22 -28.84 51.92
N ILE A 27 8.35 -29.76 52.23
CA ILE A 27 8.59 -31.20 52.41
C ILE A 27 8.90 -31.81 51.04
N MET A 28 10.02 -32.55 50.93
CA MET A 28 10.36 -33.36 49.74
C MET A 28 9.39 -34.54 49.64
N ALA A 29 8.54 -34.53 48.61
CA ALA A 29 7.85 -35.73 48.17
C ALA A 29 8.69 -36.36 47.03
N THR A 30 9.01 -37.63 47.19
CA THR A 30 9.69 -38.44 46.19
C THR A 30 8.77 -38.66 44.99
N ALA A 31 9.14 -38.05 43.83
CA ALA A 31 8.47 -38.29 42.55
C ALA A 31 9.01 -39.58 41.93
N THR A 32 8.13 -40.51 41.62
CA THR A 32 8.35 -41.66 40.77
C THR A 32 8.51 -41.20 39.32
N GLU A 33 9.55 -41.70 38.64
CA GLU A 33 9.79 -41.42 37.20
C GLU A 33 8.58 -41.90 36.37
N PRO A 34 8.08 -41.08 35.42
CA PRO A 34 7.16 -41.57 34.42
C PRO A 34 7.95 -42.19 33.26
N THR A 35 7.52 -43.37 32.85
CA THR A 35 7.97 -44.15 31.70
C THR A 35 7.91 -43.35 30.41
N ALA A 36 9.02 -43.42 29.62
CA ALA A 36 9.12 -42.89 28.28
C ALA A 36 8.05 -43.47 27.35
N GLY A 37 7.33 -42.64 26.63
CA GLY A 37 6.42 -43.06 25.55
C GLY A 37 5.31 -42.08 25.19
N ALA A 38 5.63 -40.80 25.01
CA ALA A 38 4.77 -39.92 24.21
C ALA A 38 5.68 -39.06 23.33
N SER A 39 5.55 -39.22 22.01
CA SER A 39 6.15 -38.32 21.06
C SER A 39 5.64 -36.91 21.36
N ALA A 40 6.53 -36.05 21.84
CA ALA A 40 6.23 -34.63 21.96
C ALA A 40 5.91 -34.12 20.56
N GLU A 41 4.67 -33.74 20.29
CA GLU A 41 4.37 -32.84 19.18
C GLU A 41 5.22 -31.58 19.42
N GLU A 42 6.15 -31.36 18.52
CA GLU A 42 7.01 -30.17 18.52
C GLU A 42 6.09 -28.97 18.25
N THR A 43 5.58 -28.35 19.32
CA THR A 43 4.77 -27.14 19.21
C THR A 43 5.73 -26.00 18.81
N THR A 44 5.66 -25.59 17.55
CA THR A 44 6.39 -24.45 17.01
C THR A 44 6.13 -23.21 17.89
N SER A 45 7.19 -22.52 18.30
CA SER A 45 7.01 -21.35 19.14
C SER A 45 6.34 -20.20 18.37
N PRO A 46 5.55 -19.34 19.00
CA PRO A 46 4.94 -18.18 18.31
C PRO A 46 5.95 -17.29 17.59
N THR A 47 7.18 -17.21 18.07
CA THR A 47 8.26 -16.45 17.44
C THR A 47 8.73 -17.08 16.14
N GLU A 48 8.79 -18.42 16.04
CA GLU A 48 9.18 -19.16 14.83
C GLU A 48 8.14 -19.06 13.73
N LEU A 49 6.86 -18.84 14.06
CA LEU A 49 5.82 -18.56 13.06
C LEU A 49 5.99 -17.18 12.40
N LEU A 50 6.57 -16.23 13.12
CA LEU A 50 6.77 -14.86 12.61
C LEU A 50 8.12 -14.71 11.92
N TYR A 51 9.18 -15.24 12.53
CA TYR A 51 10.57 -15.11 12.06
C TYR A 51 11.33 -16.41 12.35
N GLU A 52 12.00 -16.93 11.33
CA GLU A 52 12.86 -18.10 11.42
C GLU A 52 14.24 -17.77 10.88
N THR A 53 15.28 -18.34 11.47
CA THR A 53 16.65 -18.15 10.96
C THR A 53 16.81 -18.92 9.64
N PRO A 54 17.14 -18.26 8.53
CA PRO A 54 17.32 -18.93 7.26
C PRO A 54 18.45 -19.97 7.28
N ASN A 55 18.20 -21.11 6.63
CA ASN A 55 19.24 -22.06 6.28
C ASN A 55 19.73 -21.80 4.83
N PRO A 56 20.89 -21.16 4.63
CA PRO A 56 21.35 -20.78 3.31
C PRO A 56 21.57 -21.96 2.35
N SER A 57 21.78 -23.17 2.90
CA SER A 57 22.02 -24.36 2.08
C SER A 57 20.74 -24.85 1.35
N LEU A 58 19.58 -24.38 1.76
CA LEU A 58 18.29 -24.70 1.13
C LEU A 58 17.91 -23.70 0.04
N VAL A 59 18.53 -22.51 0.04
CA VAL A 59 18.15 -21.44 -0.89
C VAL A 59 18.61 -21.78 -2.31
N ASP A 60 17.65 -21.89 -3.21
CA ASP A 60 17.80 -22.08 -4.65
C ASP A 60 16.91 -21.09 -5.37
N ASP A 61 17.29 -19.81 -5.36
CA ASP A 61 16.49 -18.72 -5.92
C ASP A 61 17.38 -17.76 -6.72
N GLU A 62 16.95 -17.47 -7.94
CA GLU A 62 17.72 -16.66 -8.89
C GLU A 62 17.33 -15.18 -8.80
N PRO A 63 18.27 -14.24 -9.00
CA PRO A 63 17.96 -12.84 -9.13
C PRO A 63 16.96 -12.58 -10.26
N LEU A 64 16.00 -11.67 -10.00
CA LEU A 64 15.05 -11.17 -10.99
C LEU A 64 15.51 -9.80 -11.50
N VAL A 65 15.89 -9.75 -12.79
CA VAL A 65 16.21 -8.49 -13.47
C VAL A 65 14.94 -7.94 -14.10
N VAL A 66 14.54 -6.74 -13.70
CA VAL A 66 13.35 -6.06 -14.21
C VAL A 66 13.77 -4.85 -15.03
N LYS A 67 13.31 -4.78 -16.27
CA LYS A 67 13.37 -3.58 -17.10
C LYS A 67 12.03 -2.84 -16.94
N PRO A 68 12.00 -1.68 -16.26
CA PRO A 68 10.77 -0.93 -16.14
C PRO A 68 10.23 -0.49 -17.50
N PRO A 69 8.91 -0.32 -17.64
CA PRO A 69 8.30 0.29 -18.81
C PRO A 69 8.88 1.68 -19.12
N LEU A 70 8.71 2.12 -20.37
CA LEU A 70 9.05 3.47 -20.80
C LEU A 70 8.42 4.50 -19.84
N GLY A 71 9.14 5.58 -19.54
CA GLY A 71 8.70 6.66 -18.65
C GLY A 71 8.94 6.42 -17.17
N LEU A 72 9.28 5.19 -16.76
CA LEU A 72 9.62 4.89 -15.36
C LEU A 72 11.13 4.78 -15.14
N PRO A 73 11.63 5.23 -13.98
CA PRO A 73 13.04 5.09 -13.63
C PRO A 73 13.39 3.61 -13.33
N PRO A 74 14.68 3.23 -13.42
CA PRO A 74 15.13 1.89 -13.05
C PRO A 74 14.76 1.52 -11.60
N LEU A 75 14.39 0.25 -11.37
CA LEU A 75 14.25 -0.32 -10.03
C LEU A 75 15.65 -0.51 -9.43
N SER A 76 16.11 0.50 -8.70
CA SER A 76 17.44 0.52 -8.11
C SER A 76 17.43 -0.02 -6.68
N PRO A 77 18.38 -0.88 -6.29
CA PRO A 77 18.56 -1.28 -4.89
C PRO A 77 18.82 -0.12 -3.93
N VAL A 78 19.24 1.03 -4.46
CA VAL A 78 19.54 2.23 -3.64
C VAL A 78 18.27 3.05 -3.36
N SER A 79 17.26 2.97 -4.22
CA SER A 79 16.10 3.86 -4.14
C SER A 79 14.74 3.20 -3.91
N VAL A 80 14.51 1.99 -4.45
CA VAL A 80 13.16 1.39 -4.46
C VAL A 80 13.12 -0.11 -4.11
N VAL A 81 14.26 -0.80 -4.13
CA VAL A 81 14.35 -2.21 -3.74
C VAL A 81 15.17 -2.30 -2.45
N PRO A 82 14.54 -2.67 -1.30
CA PRO A 82 15.28 -2.77 -0.04
C PRO A 82 16.36 -3.84 -0.11
N ALA A 83 17.54 -3.56 0.47
CA ALA A 83 18.63 -4.55 0.57
C ALA A 83 18.20 -5.81 1.35
N SER A 84 17.26 -5.67 2.28
CA SER A 84 16.66 -6.79 3.04
C SER A 84 15.68 -7.65 2.23
N ASN A 85 15.27 -7.19 1.04
CA ASN A 85 14.36 -7.91 0.15
C ASN A 85 14.76 -7.71 -1.33
N PRO A 86 15.93 -8.22 -1.79
CA PRO A 86 16.32 -8.15 -3.19
C PRO A 86 15.31 -8.91 -4.06
N LEU A 87 15.12 -8.45 -5.30
CA LEU A 87 14.20 -9.11 -6.24
C LEU A 87 14.76 -10.46 -6.70
N THR A 88 13.95 -11.50 -6.58
CA THR A 88 14.27 -12.84 -7.08
C THR A 88 13.06 -13.47 -7.76
N LYS A 89 13.30 -14.46 -8.64
CA LYS A 89 12.25 -15.13 -9.41
C LYS A 89 11.30 -15.90 -8.50
N GLY A 90 11.85 -16.62 -7.53
CA GLY A 90 11.06 -17.41 -6.58
C GLY A 90 10.18 -16.52 -5.70
N LYS A 91 10.68 -15.38 -5.19
CA LYS A 91 9.86 -14.45 -4.42
C LYS A 91 8.74 -13.83 -5.26
N TYR A 92 9.02 -13.50 -6.52
CA TYR A 92 8.00 -12.99 -7.43
C TYR A 92 6.87 -14.01 -7.64
N GLU A 93 7.23 -15.26 -7.94
CA GLU A 93 6.25 -16.31 -8.20
C GLU A 93 5.46 -16.70 -6.95
N LEU A 94 6.14 -16.83 -5.81
CA LEU A 94 5.50 -17.08 -4.52
C LEU A 94 4.58 -15.93 -4.11
N GLY A 95 5.02 -14.68 -4.32
CA GLY A 95 4.20 -13.49 -4.08
C GLY A 95 2.97 -13.43 -4.99
N ARG A 96 3.11 -13.84 -6.26
CA ARG A 96 2.02 -13.96 -7.21
C ARG A 96 0.96 -14.94 -6.71
N GLN A 97 1.38 -16.12 -6.27
CA GLN A 97 0.46 -17.12 -5.72
C GLN A 97 -0.25 -16.59 -4.47
N LEU A 98 0.49 -16.05 -3.50
CA LEU A 98 -0.08 -15.52 -2.25
C LEU A 98 -1.03 -14.33 -2.47
N TYR A 99 -0.76 -13.49 -3.49
CA TYR A 99 -1.60 -12.33 -3.80
C TYR A 99 -3.00 -12.70 -4.28
N PHE A 100 -3.12 -13.83 -4.99
CA PHE A 100 -4.38 -14.34 -5.49
C PHE A 100 -4.98 -15.47 -4.62
N ASP A 101 -4.30 -15.87 -3.56
CA ASP A 101 -4.73 -17.01 -2.72
C ASP A 101 -5.73 -16.57 -1.64
N PRO A 102 -6.99 -17.02 -1.70
CA PRO A 102 -7.99 -16.62 -0.71
C PRO A 102 -7.72 -17.22 0.69
N ARG A 103 -6.85 -18.25 0.80
CA ARG A 103 -6.45 -18.82 2.10
C ARG A 103 -5.70 -17.82 3.02
N VAL A 104 -5.29 -16.66 2.49
CA VAL A 104 -4.76 -15.57 3.34
C VAL A 104 -5.84 -14.91 4.20
N SER A 105 -7.12 -15.01 3.86
CA SER A 105 -8.25 -14.56 4.69
C SER A 105 -8.76 -15.63 5.64
N LEU A 106 -9.45 -15.23 6.70
CA LEU A 106 -9.93 -16.14 7.75
C LEU A 106 -10.87 -17.20 7.24
N ASP A 107 -11.78 -16.82 6.35
CA ASP A 107 -12.85 -17.67 5.81
C ASP A 107 -12.57 -18.18 4.39
N GLY A 108 -11.43 -17.83 3.80
CA GLY A 108 -11.06 -18.22 2.45
C GLY A 108 -11.86 -17.54 1.34
N SER A 109 -12.52 -16.40 1.62
CA SER A 109 -13.39 -15.72 0.66
C SER A 109 -12.72 -14.54 -0.07
N VAL A 110 -11.64 -13.97 0.46
CA VAL A 110 -10.96 -12.82 -0.12
C VAL A 110 -9.44 -13.02 -0.18
N SER A 111 -8.83 -12.40 -1.20
CA SER A 111 -7.38 -12.31 -1.39
C SER A 111 -6.97 -10.85 -1.58
N CYS A 112 -5.68 -10.55 -1.76
CA CYS A 112 -5.25 -9.18 -2.12
C CYS A 112 -5.90 -8.74 -3.45
N ALA A 113 -5.97 -9.64 -4.43
CA ALA A 113 -6.54 -9.38 -5.74
C ALA A 113 -8.06 -9.08 -5.72
N THR A 114 -8.78 -9.42 -4.66
CA THR A 114 -10.20 -9.09 -4.49
C THR A 114 -10.43 -7.57 -4.47
N CYS A 115 -9.57 -6.85 -3.74
CA CYS A 115 -9.65 -5.39 -3.59
C CYS A 115 -8.67 -4.66 -4.53
N HIS A 116 -7.68 -5.35 -5.08
CA HIS A 116 -6.64 -4.78 -5.94
C HIS A 116 -6.49 -5.59 -7.23
N ASN A 117 -7.55 -5.57 -8.06
CA ASN A 117 -7.62 -6.31 -9.32
C ASN A 117 -6.79 -5.59 -10.40
N PRO A 118 -5.84 -6.28 -11.08
CA PRO A 118 -5.00 -5.69 -12.14
C PRO A 118 -5.79 -5.02 -13.27
N ASP A 119 -6.90 -5.61 -13.72
CA ASP A 119 -7.72 -5.08 -14.82
C ASP A 119 -8.49 -3.81 -14.44
N LYS A 120 -8.60 -3.53 -13.13
CA LYS A 120 -9.28 -2.35 -12.58
C LYS A 120 -8.31 -1.27 -12.11
N GLY A 121 -7.13 -1.18 -12.73
CA GLY A 121 -6.08 -0.26 -12.28
C GLY A 121 -5.58 -0.59 -10.87
N TRP A 122 -5.57 -1.87 -10.50
CA TRP A 122 -5.17 -2.36 -9.18
C TRP A 122 -6.03 -1.82 -8.02
N THR A 123 -7.33 -1.62 -8.29
CA THR A 123 -8.40 -1.33 -7.32
C THR A 123 -9.53 -2.33 -7.50
N ASP A 124 -10.66 -2.14 -6.82
CA ASP A 124 -11.89 -2.92 -7.04
C ASP A 124 -12.97 -2.15 -7.81
N ASN A 125 -12.73 -0.87 -8.10
CA ASN A 125 -13.69 0.09 -8.68
C ASN A 125 -14.95 0.28 -7.81
N MET A 126 -14.84 0.06 -6.50
CA MET A 126 -15.92 0.27 -5.55
C MET A 126 -15.68 1.53 -4.72
N LYS A 127 -16.75 2.18 -4.26
CA LYS A 127 -16.60 3.33 -3.35
C LYS A 127 -15.74 2.98 -2.15
N VAL A 128 -16.01 1.84 -1.53
CA VAL A 128 -15.23 1.20 -0.47
C VAL A 128 -15.25 -0.29 -0.68
N SER A 129 -14.15 -0.97 -0.40
CA SER A 129 -14.02 -2.41 -0.61
C SER A 129 -14.90 -3.22 0.36
N THR A 130 -15.25 -4.42 -0.09
CA THR A 130 -15.95 -5.43 0.69
C THR A 130 -15.00 -6.55 1.03
N GLY A 131 -14.80 -6.82 2.31
CA GLY A 131 -13.99 -7.94 2.80
C GLY A 131 -14.85 -9.11 3.27
N ILE A 132 -14.29 -9.93 4.19
CA ILE A 132 -14.97 -11.11 4.74
C ILE A 132 -16.35 -10.75 5.30
N ASP A 133 -17.26 -11.73 5.34
CA ASP A 133 -18.63 -11.55 5.84
C ASP A 133 -19.38 -10.38 5.20
N SER A 134 -18.98 -9.97 4.00
CA SER A 134 -19.51 -8.77 3.31
C SER A 134 -19.36 -7.47 4.12
N LEU A 135 -18.40 -7.41 5.04
CA LEU A 135 -18.05 -6.21 5.80
C LEU A 135 -17.37 -5.18 4.90
N ARG A 136 -17.58 -3.92 5.22
CA ARG A 136 -17.02 -2.81 4.41
C ARG A 136 -16.12 -1.91 5.22
N GLY A 137 -15.00 -1.53 4.61
CA GLY A 137 -14.13 -0.48 5.13
C GLY A 137 -14.74 0.91 4.99
N VAL A 138 -13.99 1.92 5.38
CA VAL A 138 -14.38 3.34 5.30
C VAL A 138 -13.61 4.11 4.23
N ARG A 139 -12.56 3.50 3.68
CA ARG A 139 -11.71 4.09 2.65
C ARG A 139 -11.82 3.32 1.33
N ASN A 140 -11.68 4.06 0.24
CA ASN A 140 -11.51 3.49 -1.09
C ASN A 140 -10.18 2.69 -1.16
N SER A 141 -10.18 1.60 -1.92
CA SER A 141 -8.97 0.81 -2.18
C SER A 141 -7.97 1.63 -3.00
N PRO A 142 -6.80 2.02 -2.46
CA PRO A 142 -5.82 2.74 -3.25
C PRO A 142 -5.22 1.83 -4.32
N THR A 143 -4.88 2.41 -5.47
CA THR A 143 -4.17 1.66 -6.50
C THR A 143 -2.81 1.14 -6.02
N VAL A 144 -2.44 -0.06 -6.48
CA VAL A 144 -1.08 -0.63 -6.29
C VAL A 144 -0.15 -0.21 -7.46
N THR A 145 -0.69 0.45 -8.49
CA THR A 145 0.11 0.93 -9.64
C THR A 145 1.34 1.72 -9.17
N ASN A 146 2.51 1.24 -9.59
CA ASN A 146 3.80 1.89 -9.34
C ASN A 146 4.16 2.11 -7.85
N THR A 147 3.54 1.40 -6.91
CA THR A 147 3.89 1.48 -5.48
C THR A 147 5.33 1.10 -5.18
N ALA A 148 6.02 0.45 -6.12
CA ALA A 148 7.48 0.25 -6.06
C ALA A 148 8.25 1.55 -5.78
N TYR A 149 7.77 2.70 -6.26
CA TYR A 149 8.40 4.01 -6.11
C TYR A 149 7.88 4.79 -4.90
N GLY A 150 6.89 4.24 -4.17
CA GLY A 150 6.28 4.90 -3.02
C GLY A 150 7.20 4.94 -1.80
N LYS A 151 7.13 6.04 -1.06
CA LYS A 151 7.89 6.25 0.20
C LYS A 151 7.13 5.79 1.43
N SER A 152 5.82 5.68 1.31
CA SER A 152 4.91 5.23 2.38
C SER A 152 3.64 4.65 1.77
N MET A 153 2.99 3.74 2.50
CA MET A 153 1.84 2.99 2.04
C MET A 153 0.57 3.38 2.79
N PHE A 154 -0.58 3.06 2.21
CA PHE A 154 -1.91 3.52 2.57
C PHE A 154 -2.14 5.02 2.30
N TRP A 155 -3.41 5.44 2.30
CA TRP A 155 -3.82 6.82 2.11
C TRP A 155 -3.22 7.80 3.14
N ASP A 156 -2.99 7.33 4.37
CA ASP A 156 -2.45 8.12 5.48
C ASP A 156 -0.93 7.94 5.67
N GLY A 157 -0.30 7.07 4.89
CA GLY A 157 1.15 6.81 4.94
C GLY A 157 1.62 6.21 6.26
N ARG A 158 0.77 5.44 6.96
CA ARG A 158 1.10 4.83 8.25
C ARG A 158 2.15 3.72 8.16
N GLU A 159 2.32 3.11 6.98
CA GLU A 159 3.31 2.06 6.77
C GLU A 159 4.48 2.53 5.89
N PRO A 160 5.73 2.26 6.30
CA PRO A 160 6.92 2.77 5.62
C PRO A 160 7.36 1.94 4.41
N SER A 161 6.80 0.75 4.19
CA SER A 161 7.21 -0.15 3.10
C SER A 161 6.07 -1.07 2.67
N LEU A 162 6.21 -1.69 1.50
CA LEU A 162 5.28 -2.73 1.03
C LEU A 162 5.31 -3.96 1.94
N GLU A 163 6.47 -4.33 2.49
CA GLU A 163 6.62 -5.47 3.40
C GLU A 163 5.82 -5.29 4.70
N THR A 164 5.79 -4.08 5.25
CA THR A 164 5.00 -3.81 6.46
C THR A 164 3.53 -3.61 6.13
N GLN A 165 3.23 -2.99 4.98
CA GLN A 165 1.86 -2.80 4.51
C GLN A 165 1.13 -4.12 4.28
N ALA A 166 1.78 -5.10 3.62
CA ALA A 166 1.17 -6.40 3.29
C ALA A 166 0.66 -7.17 4.51
N GLN A 167 1.18 -6.90 5.70
CA GLN A 167 0.77 -7.55 6.94
C GLN A 167 -0.55 -7.00 7.51
N GLY A 168 -0.83 -5.71 7.29
CA GLY A 168 -1.98 -5.03 7.89
C GLY A 168 -3.34 -5.61 7.47
N PRO A 169 -3.64 -5.75 6.17
CA PRO A 169 -4.89 -6.30 5.68
C PRO A 169 -5.22 -7.70 6.20
N MET A 170 -4.20 -8.54 6.43
CA MET A 170 -4.39 -9.91 6.90
C MET A 170 -5.15 -9.97 8.23
N ILE A 171 -4.89 -9.03 9.14
CA ILE A 171 -5.52 -8.99 10.48
C ILE A 171 -6.59 -7.89 10.62
N ASN A 172 -6.86 -7.15 9.56
CA ASN A 172 -7.92 -6.15 9.60
C ASN A 172 -9.30 -6.86 9.64
N PRO A 173 -10.13 -6.60 10.67
CA PRO A 173 -11.38 -7.33 10.87
C PRO A 173 -12.44 -7.12 9.79
N VAL A 174 -12.32 -6.04 9.00
CA VAL A 174 -13.26 -5.76 7.87
C VAL A 174 -12.65 -6.05 6.49
N GLU A 175 -11.42 -6.54 6.44
CA GLU A 175 -10.73 -6.94 5.20
C GLU A 175 -10.57 -8.47 5.15
N MET A 176 -9.48 -9.02 5.71
CA MET A 176 -9.21 -10.48 5.74
C MET A 176 -9.55 -11.16 7.07
N GLY A 177 -9.83 -10.40 8.14
CA GLY A 177 -10.48 -10.82 9.37
C GLY A 177 -9.73 -11.77 10.28
N ASN A 178 -8.47 -12.10 10.02
CA ASN A 178 -7.74 -13.00 10.92
C ASN A 178 -7.51 -12.32 12.28
N PRO A 179 -7.67 -13.05 13.41
CA PRO A 179 -7.49 -12.48 14.73
C PRO A 179 -6.02 -12.11 15.03
N ASN A 180 -5.09 -12.74 14.34
CA ASN A 180 -3.65 -12.49 14.43
C ASN A 180 -2.92 -13.10 13.22
N HIS A 181 -1.65 -12.75 13.05
CA HIS A 181 -0.83 -13.25 11.94
C HIS A 181 -0.48 -14.75 12.04
N MET A 182 -0.42 -15.31 13.26
CA MET A 182 -0.04 -16.72 13.43
C MET A 182 -1.02 -17.65 12.70
N GLY A 183 -2.33 -17.40 12.84
CA GLY A 183 -3.34 -18.22 12.16
C GLY A 183 -3.23 -18.20 10.64
N VAL A 184 -2.82 -17.08 10.05
CA VAL A 184 -2.54 -17.00 8.60
C VAL A 184 -1.34 -17.85 8.24
N VAL A 185 -0.23 -17.67 8.97
CA VAL A 185 1.02 -18.42 8.73
C VAL A 185 0.80 -19.92 8.86
N GLU A 186 0.10 -20.37 9.90
CA GLU A 186 -0.22 -21.78 10.13
C GLU A 186 -1.04 -22.35 8.96
N ARG A 187 -2.06 -21.63 8.50
CA ARG A 187 -2.91 -22.05 7.38
C ARG A 187 -2.12 -22.20 6.08
N ILE A 188 -1.25 -21.24 5.76
CA ILE A 188 -0.40 -21.31 4.56
C ILE A 188 0.68 -22.40 4.73
N ARG A 189 1.21 -22.61 5.95
CA ARG A 189 2.16 -23.68 6.29
C ARG A 189 1.56 -25.08 6.11
N GLU A 190 0.25 -25.23 6.26
CA GLU A 190 -0.41 -26.52 6.02
C GLU A 190 -0.41 -26.96 4.55
N VAL A 191 -0.16 -26.07 3.59
CA VAL A 191 -0.06 -26.35 2.17
C VAL A 191 1.33 -26.89 1.84
N PRO A 192 1.51 -28.17 1.45
CA PRO A 192 2.84 -28.78 1.31
C PRO A 192 3.73 -28.04 0.30
N ALA A 193 3.16 -27.63 -0.84
CA ALA A 193 3.91 -26.93 -1.86
C ALA A 193 4.43 -25.55 -1.39
N TYR A 194 3.73 -24.85 -0.53
CA TYR A 194 4.24 -23.61 0.05
C TYR A 194 5.43 -23.88 0.98
N GLN A 195 5.41 -24.94 1.77
CA GLN A 195 6.58 -25.28 2.60
C GLN A 195 7.83 -25.50 1.74
N GLU A 196 7.70 -26.25 0.63
CA GLU A 196 8.81 -26.48 -0.29
C GLU A 196 9.30 -25.19 -0.96
N GLN A 197 8.37 -24.33 -1.40
CA GLN A 197 8.71 -23.06 -2.02
C GLN A 197 9.41 -22.12 -1.03
N PHE A 198 8.91 -21.98 0.21
CA PHE A 198 9.56 -21.16 1.24
C PHE A 198 10.95 -21.65 1.59
N ALA A 199 11.14 -22.98 1.70
CA ALA A 199 12.47 -23.55 1.92
C ALA A 199 13.46 -23.17 0.80
N LYS A 200 13.03 -23.25 -0.48
CA LYS A 200 13.88 -22.90 -1.63
C LYS A 200 14.13 -21.40 -1.75
N VAL A 201 13.14 -20.57 -1.44
CA VAL A 201 13.19 -19.10 -1.62
C VAL A 201 13.87 -18.40 -0.45
N PHE A 202 13.54 -18.82 0.76
CA PHE A 202 14.01 -18.14 1.98
C PHE A 202 14.92 -19.00 2.86
N GLY A 203 15.03 -20.30 2.63
CA GLY A 203 15.73 -21.23 3.52
C GLY A 203 15.02 -21.44 4.85
N THR A 204 13.72 -21.17 4.92
CA THR A 204 12.88 -21.29 6.12
C THR A 204 11.61 -22.08 5.82
N SER A 205 10.86 -22.44 6.87
CA SER A 205 9.45 -22.76 6.69
C SER A 205 8.64 -21.51 6.32
N VAL A 206 7.31 -21.63 6.19
CA VAL A 206 6.46 -20.44 5.98
C VAL A 206 6.54 -19.53 7.20
N THR A 207 6.86 -18.25 6.99
CA THR A 207 6.92 -17.21 8.02
C THR A 207 6.16 -15.97 7.56
N LEU A 208 5.72 -15.12 8.50
CA LEU A 208 5.11 -13.83 8.17
C LEU A 208 6.06 -12.92 7.38
N ASP A 209 7.32 -12.85 7.79
CA ASP A 209 8.36 -12.06 7.11
C ASP A 209 8.55 -12.53 5.65
N GLY A 210 8.61 -13.84 5.43
CA GLY A 210 8.72 -14.42 4.08
C GLY A 210 7.49 -14.12 3.22
N MET A 211 6.28 -14.28 3.75
CA MET A 211 5.04 -13.91 3.07
C MET A 211 5.02 -12.44 2.66
N ALA A 212 5.33 -11.55 3.59
CA ALA A 212 5.37 -10.11 3.35
C ALA A 212 6.43 -9.72 2.29
N LYS A 213 7.61 -10.32 2.31
CA LYS A 213 8.67 -10.11 1.32
C LYS A 213 8.28 -10.62 -0.07
N ALA A 214 7.62 -11.76 -0.15
CA ALA A 214 7.14 -12.31 -1.42
C ALA A 214 6.04 -11.43 -2.04
N LEU A 215 5.02 -11.05 -1.26
CA LEU A 215 3.95 -10.13 -1.69
C LEU A 215 4.53 -8.80 -2.17
N ALA A 216 5.41 -8.17 -1.38
CA ALA A 216 6.06 -6.92 -1.75
C ALA A 216 6.91 -7.04 -3.03
N THR A 217 7.56 -8.20 -3.26
CA THR A 217 8.32 -8.45 -4.49
C THR A 217 7.39 -8.54 -5.70
N PHE A 218 6.26 -9.25 -5.57
CA PHE A 218 5.26 -9.34 -6.63
C PHE A 218 4.70 -7.96 -6.98
N GLU A 219 4.25 -7.19 -6.02
CA GLU A 219 3.68 -5.84 -6.23
C GLU A 219 4.68 -4.89 -6.90
N ARG A 220 5.95 -4.89 -6.46
CA ARG A 220 7.02 -4.06 -7.07
C ARG A 220 7.23 -4.34 -8.55
N VAL A 221 6.97 -5.54 -9.00
CA VAL A 221 7.26 -5.97 -10.37
C VAL A 221 6.00 -6.01 -11.24
N ALA A 222 4.92 -6.59 -10.71
CA ALA A 222 3.70 -6.82 -11.47
C ALA A 222 2.89 -5.54 -11.71
N ALA A 223 2.91 -4.62 -10.75
CA ALA A 223 2.11 -3.40 -10.80
C ALA A 223 2.82 -2.20 -11.46
N LEU A 224 3.89 -2.44 -12.21
CA LEU A 224 4.54 -1.40 -12.99
C LEU A 224 3.66 -1.03 -14.20
N SER A 225 3.41 0.27 -14.35
CA SER A 225 2.65 0.84 -15.45
C SER A 225 3.37 2.06 -16.03
N GLY A 226 3.70 1.98 -17.30
CA GLY A 226 4.35 3.01 -18.11
C GLY A 226 4.05 2.78 -19.59
N ASN A 227 4.92 3.28 -20.46
CA ASN A 227 4.70 3.24 -21.92
C ASN A 227 3.32 3.80 -22.32
N SER A 228 2.86 4.83 -21.58
CA SER A 228 1.64 5.55 -21.92
C SER A 228 1.86 6.43 -23.16
N LYS A 229 0.79 6.94 -23.76
CA LYS A 229 0.89 7.92 -24.84
C LYS A 229 1.78 9.11 -24.46
N TYR A 230 1.70 9.57 -23.20
CA TYR A 230 2.58 10.64 -22.70
C TYR A 230 4.05 10.20 -22.68
N ASP A 231 4.34 8.96 -22.27
CA ASP A 231 5.72 8.46 -22.23
C ASP A 231 6.29 8.32 -23.64
N GLN A 232 5.50 7.85 -24.61
CA GLN A 232 5.85 7.76 -26.03
C GLN A 232 6.10 9.15 -26.62
N TYR A 233 5.20 10.10 -26.35
CA TYR A 233 5.37 11.50 -26.74
C TYR A 233 6.66 12.09 -26.19
N ASN A 234 6.93 11.87 -24.90
CA ASN A 234 8.12 12.39 -24.24
C ASN A 234 9.42 11.71 -24.73
N ALA A 235 9.31 10.53 -25.33
CA ALA A 235 10.40 9.83 -26.02
C ALA A 235 10.60 10.25 -27.50
N GLY A 236 9.79 11.20 -28.01
CA GLY A 236 9.90 11.78 -29.35
C GLY A 236 8.84 11.33 -30.37
N GLU A 237 7.84 10.53 -29.95
CA GLU A 237 6.70 10.18 -30.79
C GLU A 237 5.66 11.32 -30.75
N ILE A 238 5.92 12.38 -31.46
CA ILE A 238 5.17 13.65 -31.38
C ILE A 238 3.66 13.50 -31.66
N ASP A 239 3.28 12.52 -32.47
CA ASP A 239 1.89 12.21 -32.81
C ASP A 239 1.18 11.30 -31.80
N ALA A 240 1.88 10.83 -30.72
CA ALA A 240 1.28 9.96 -29.70
C ALA A 240 0.18 10.68 -28.91
N LEU A 241 0.27 12.00 -28.73
CA LEU A 241 -0.74 12.83 -28.09
C LEU A 241 -1.57 13.60 -29.12
N SER A 242 -2.89 13.58 -28.96
CA SER A 242 -3.81 14.47 -29.68
C SER A 242 -3.65 15.92 -29.21
N GLU A 243 -4.16 16.90 -29.98
CA GLU A 243 -4.12 18.33 -29.61
C GLU A 243 -4.81 18.59 -28.27
N SER A 244 -5.93 17.92 -27.94
CA SER A 244 -6.62 18.02 -26.67
C SER A 244 -5.74 17.53 -25.51
N GLU A 245 -5.08 16.36 -25.69
CA GLU A 245 -4.15 15.79 -24.70
C GLU A 245 -2.93 16.71 -24.51
N LYS A 246 -2.41 17.33 -25.57
CA LYS A 246 -1.31 18.31 -25.50
C LYS A 246 -1.73 19.60 -24.76
N ARG A 247 -2.93 20.15 -25.04
CA ARG A 247 -3.46 21.30 -24.26
C ARG A 247 -3.62 20.92 -22.79
N GLY A 248 -4.20 19.76 -22.52
CA GLY A 248 -4.35 19.26 -21.17
C GLY A 248 -3.03 19.09 -20.43
N MET A 249 -2.00 18.58 -21.11
CA MET A 249 -0.63 18.45 -20.59
C MET A 249 -0.04 19.81 -20.19
N VAL A 250 -0.23 20.84 -21.04
CA VAL A 250 0.27 22.21 -20.76
C VAL A 250 -0.51 22.84 -19.59
N LEU A 251 -1.84 22.69 -19.55
CA LEU A 251 -2.68 23.14 -18.44
C LEU A 251 -2.30 22.45 -17.12
N PHE A 252 -1.99 21.15 -17.16
CA PHE A 252 -1.52 20.36 -16.02
C PHE A 252 -0.21 20.91 -15.43
N GLY A 253 0.67 21.47 -16.26
CA GLY A 253 1.91 22.11 -15.87
C GLY A 253 3.16 21.50 -16.50
N LEU A 254 3.02 20.72 -17.54
CA LEU A 254 4.12 20.14 -18.29
C LEU A 254 4.37 20.92 -19.58
N ARG A 255 5.57 20.78 -20.14
CA ARG A 255 5.95 21.47 -21.38
C ARG A 255 5.85 20.51 -22.57
N LEU A 256 5.55 21.09 -23.74
CA LEU A 256 5.64 20.35 -24.99
C LEU A 256 7.05 19.84 -25.25
N HIS A 257 7.14 18.76 -26.03
CA HIS A 257 8.43 18.25 -26.51
C HIS A 257 9.11 19.33 -27.37
N PRO A 258 10.43 19.51 -27.28
CA PRO A 258 11.14 20.58 -28.02
C PRO A 258 10.98 20.50 -29.55
N GLU A 259 10.68 19.32 -30.10
CA GLU A 259 10.47 19.07 -31.52
C GLU A 259 9.00 19.21 -31.94
N ASP A 260 8.07 19.49 -31.01
CA ASP A 260 6.67 19.68 -31.29
C ASP A 260 6.43 21.14 -31.71
N GLU A 261 6.01 21.34 -32.96
CA GLU A 261 5.69 22.66 -33.52
C GLU A 261 4.28 23.15 -33.13
N TYR A 262 3.51 22.34 -32.37
CA TYR A 262 2.18 22.73 -31.91
C TYR A 262 2.24 23.86 -30.89
N GLU A 263 1.50 24.91 -31.11
CA GLU A 263 1.40 26.08 -30.22
C GLU A 263 -0.01 26.15 -29.59
N PRO A 264 -0.25 25.54 -28.41
CA PRO A 264 -1.55 25.58 -27.79
C PRO A 264 -1.87 26.98 -27.24
N GLU A 265 -3.06 27.50 -27.53
CA GLU A 265 -3.56 28.77 -26.99
C GLU A 265 -4.09 28.57 -25.54
N VAL A 266 -3.27 28.01 -24.64
CA VAL A 266 -3.61 27.78 -23.22
C VAL A 266 -2.47 28.24 -22.31
N GLU A 267 -2.81 28.65 -21.10
CA GLU A 267 -1.84 29.09 -20.08
C GLU A 267 -1.14 27.89 -19.47
N LEU A 268 0.20 27.88 -19.51
CA LEU A 268 1.01 26.86 -18.87
C LEU A 268 0.71 26.78 -17.35
N GLN A 269 0.45 25.58 -16.86
CA GLN A 269 0.21 25.29 -15.44
C GLN A 269 -1.03 26.00 -14.85
N LYS A 270 -2.00 26.39 -15.66
CA LYS A 270 -3.24 27.01 -15.16
C LYS A 270 -3.99 26.08 -14.18
N ALA A 271 -3.98 24.77 -14.44
CA ALA A 271 -4.59 23.77 -13.57
C ALA A 271 -3.73 23.41 -12.35
N LYS A 272 -2.46 23.85 -12.28
CA LYS A 272 -1.54 23.69 -11.12
C LYS A 272 -1.30 22.26 -10.62
N CYS A 273 -1.60 21.25 -11.43
CA CYS A 273 -1.51 19.83 -11.00
C CYS A 273 -0.08 19.43 -10.62
N THR A 274 0.93 20.00 -11.30
CA THR A 274 2.35 19.73 -10.99
C THR A 274 2.83 20.34 -9.67
N LEU A 275 2.00 21.01 -8.89
CA LEU A 275 2.37 21.38 -7.51
C LEU A 275 2.48 20.15 -6.61
N CYS A 276 1.66 19.12 -6.86
CA CYS A 276 1.62 17.86 -6.10
C CYS A 276 1.95 16.64 -6.98
N HIS A 277 1.49 16.63 -8.24
CA HIS A 277 1.67 15.50 -9.16
C HIS A 277 2.93 15.68 -10.03
N VAL A 278 4.10 15.37 -9.46
CA VAL A 278 5.42 15.58 -10.05
C VAL A 278 6.19 14.29 -10.35
N GLY A 279 7.23 14.42 -11.16
CA GLY A 279 8.16 13.33 -11.47
C GLY A 279 7.55 12.23 -12.32
N ALA A 280 8.31 11.16 -12.54
CA ALA A 280 7.92 10.07 -13.42
C ALA A 280 6.66 9.32 -12.96
N ASN A 281 6.37 9.32 -11.66
CA ASN A 281 5.19 8.68 -11.08
C ASN A 281 4.05 9.66 -10.75
N PHE A 282 4.15 10.93 -11.13
CA PHE A 282 3.12 11.95 -10.91
C PHE A 282 2.62 12.02 -9.47
N THR A 283 3.54 12.07 -8.50
CA THR A 283 3.27 12.23 -7.08
C THR A 283 4.49 12.81 -6.37
N ASP A 284 4.27 13.70 -5.41
CA ASP A 284 5.32 14.21 -4.52
C ASP A 284 5.51 13.33 -3.27
N GLU A 285 4.61 12.34 -3.07
CA GLU A 285 4.55 11.45 -1.90
C GLU A 285 4.32 12.21 -0.58
N LEU A 286 3.76 13.44 -0.65
CA LEU A 286 3.37 14.24 0.50
C LEU A 286 1.87 14.09 0.81
N TYR A 287 1.39 14.84 1.79
CA TYR A 287 0.02 14.72 2.30
C TYR A 287 -0.69 16.07 2.23
N HIS A 288 -1.83 16.10 1.54
CA HIS A 288 -2.60 17.31 1.27
C HIS A 288 -4.06 17.14 1.72
N ASN A 289 -4.62 18.16 2.34
CA ASN A 289 -6.04 18.22 2.66
C ASN A 289 -6.78 18.93 1.54
N LEU A 290 -7.60 18.19 0.79
CA LEU A 290 -8.42 18.70 -0.31
C LEU A 290 -9.84 19.08 0.13
N GLY A 291 -10.15 18.93 1.42
CA GLY A 291 -11.48 19.17 1.98
C GLY A 291 -12.49 18.06 1.74
N ILE A 292 -12.05 16.90 1.26
CA ILE A 292 -12.90 15.71 1.12
C ILE A 292 -13.25 15.18 2.52
N GLY A 293 -14.53 14.81 2.72
CA GLY A 293 -15.02 14.31 4.01
C GLY A 293 -15.10 15.38 5.12
N TRP A 294 -15.02 16.68 4.77
CA TRP A 294 -15.29 17.75 5.73
C TRP A 294 -16.78 17.91 5.98
N ASN A 295 -17.18 17.80 7.23
CA ASN A 295 -18.55 18.04 7.68
C ASN A 295 -18.67 19.46 8.26
N GLU A 296 -19.32 20.34 7.53
CA GLU A 296 -19.45 21.77 7.91
C GLU A 296 -20.32 21.97 9.16
N GLU A 297 -21.34 21.15 9.38
CA GLU A 297 -22.22 21.26 10.55
C GLU A 297 -21.51 20.84 11.84
N LEU A 298 -20.75 19.72 11.77
CA LEU A 298 -20.01 19.17 12.90
C LEU A 298 -18.62 19.80 13.06
N LYS A 299 -18.18 20.63 12.11
CA LYS A 299 -16.84 21.24 12.07
C LYS A 299 -15.71 20.21 12.27
N LYS A 300 -15.82 19.06 11.58
CA LYS A 300 -14.84 17.97 11.67
C LYS A 300 -14.72 17.22 10.35
N HIS A 301 -13.61 16.53 10.18
CA HIS A 301 -13.44 15.52 9.11
C HIS A 301 -14.07 14.19 9.54
N ASP A 302 -14.69 13.49 8.62
CA ASP A 302 -15.16 12.11 8.82
C ASP A 302 -13.96 11.17 8.97
N ASP A 303 -12.86 11.45 8.27
CA ASP A 303 -11.57 10.76 8.40
C ASP A 303 -10.46 11.79 8.64
N ILE A 304 -9.69 11.62 9.71
CA ILE A 304 -8.63 12.55 10.11
C ILE A 304 -7.32 12.36 9.33
N GLY A 305 -7.26 11.37 8.43
CA GLY A 305 -6.14 11.13 7.52
C GLY A 305 -4.79 11.00 8.21
N ARG A 306 -3.78 11.70 7.69
CA ARG A 306 -2.39 11.68 8.17
C ARG A 306 -2.26 11.97 9.67
N SER A 307 -3.06 12.86 10.20
CA SER A 307 -3.07 13.17 11.64
C SER A 307 -3.37 11.94 12.51
N GLY A 308 -4.15 10.97 11.99
CA GLY A 308 -4.43 9.69 12.67
C GLY A 308 -3.25 8.73 12.69
N ALA A 309 -2.36 8.82 11.70
CA ALA A 309 -1.15 7.99 11.58
C ALA A 309 0.03 8.52 12.41
N GLU A 310 -0.04 9.76 12.87
CA GLU A 310 1.01 10.37 13.69
C GLU A 310 0.92 9.85 15.14
N ARG A 311 2.07 9.78 15.81
CA ARG A 311 2.12 9.33 17.22
C ARG A 311 1.26 10.23 18.10
N ILE A 312 0.54 9.64 19.05
CA ILE A 312 -0.20 10.37 20.09
C ILE A 312 0.75 11.36 20.79
N GLY A 313 0.39 12.64 20.83
CA GLY A 313 1.23 13.72 21.36
C GLY A 313 2.10 14.44 20.33
N HIS A 314 2.16 13.97 19.08
CA HIS A 314 2.82 14.62 17.95
C HIS A 314 1.86 14.92 16.79
N ARG A 315 0.56 14.82 17.01
CA ARG A 315 -0.44 15.14 16.00
C ARG A 315 -0.33 16.60 15.58
N ASN A 316 -0.19 16.81 14.27
CA ASN A 316 -0.13 18.14 13.70
C ASN A 316 -1.54 18.51 13.18
N GLU A 317 -2.06 19.65 13.62
CA GLU A 317 -3.35 20.15 13.14
C GLU A 317 -3.34 20.42 11.63
N ALA A 318 -2.18 20.76 11.07
CA ALA A 318 -2.02 20.96 9.63
C ALA A 318 -2.14 19.67 8.80
N SER A 319 -1.95 18.49 9.43
CA SER A 319 -2.14 17.18 8.76
C SER A 319 -3.55 16.61 8.94
N MET A 320 -4.45 17.35 9.58
CA MET A 320 -5.84 16.94 9.78
C MET A 320 -6.59 16.85 8.45
N GLY A 321 -7.15 15.67 8.14
CA GLY A 321 -7.86 15.42 6.88
C GLY A 321 -6.95 15.43 5.65
N ALA A 322 -5.61 15.34 5.85
CA ALA A 322 -4.64 15.23 4.77
C ALA A 322 -4.40 13.76 4.39
N PHE A 323 -4.27 13.52 3.09
CA PHE A 323 -4.02 12.20 2.51
C PHE A 323 -2.88 12.28 1.50
N LYS A 324 -2.20 11.14 1.31
CA LYS A 324 -1.07 11.03 0.39
C LYS A 324 -1.50 11.32 -1.05
N THR A 325 -0.71 12.12 -1.76
CA THR A 325 -0.88 12.33 -3.21
C THR A 325 -0.76 11.00 -3.95
N PRO A 326 -1.82 10.47 -4.58
CA PRO A 326 -1.72 9.26 -5.39
C PRO A 326 -1.01 9.55 -6.73
N THR A 327 -0.51 8.51 -7.37
CA THR A 327 -0.12 8.62 -8.79
C THR A 327 -1.32 8.97 -9.66
N VAL A 328 -1.11 9.73 -10.74
CA VAL A 328 -2.12 9.96 -11.79
C VAL A 328 -2.00 8.92 -12.92
N ARG A 329 -0.93 8.10 -12.92
CA ARG A 329 -0.83 6.99 -13.87
C ARG A 329 -1.96 6.01 -13.63
N ASP A 330 -2.57 5.53 -14.71
CA ASP A 330 -3.73 4.64 -14.72
C ASP A 330 -4.98 5.19 -14.00
N ALA A 331 -5.02 6.48 -13.68
CA ALA A 331 -6.18 7.06 -12.99
C ALA A 331 -7.50 6.84 -13.75
N ALA A 332 -7.46 6.75 -15.07
CA ALA A 332 -8.66 6.44 -15.88
C ALA A 332 -9.29 5.07 -15.58
N LEU A 333 -8.56 4.17 -14.93
CA LEU A 333 -8.99 2.79 -14.64
C LEU A 333 -9.42 2.60 -13.18
N SER A 334 -8.99 3.49 -12.26
CA SER A 334 -9.06 3.29 -10.82
C SER A 334 -10.18 4.07 -10.11
N GLY A 335 -11.18 4.58 -10.86
CA GLY A 335 -12.35 5.20 -10.24
C GLY A 335 -13.16 4.22 -9.36
N PRO A 336 -13.95 4.71 -8.39
CA PRO A 336 -14.13 6.10 -8.00
C PRO A 336 -12.94 6.67 -7.22
N TYR A 337 -12.90 7.99 -7.12
CA TYR A 337 -11.73 8.74 -6.68
C TYR A 337 -11.85 9.25 -5.25
N MET A 338 -10.74 9.75 -4.72
CA MET A 338 -10.50 10.24 -3.37
C MET A 338 -10.42 9.09 -2.35
N HIS A 339 -9.89 9.39 -1.18
CA HIS A 339 -9.69 8.38 -0.13
C HIS A 339 -11.00 7.71 0.34
N ASP A 340 -12.14 8.34 0.12
CA ASP A 340 -13.48 7.87 0.52
C ASP A 340 -14.32 7.40 -0.69
N GLY A 341 -13.78 7.44 -1.91
CA GLY A 341 -14.48 7.08 -3.13
C GLY A 341 -15.71 7.94 -3.43
N SER A 342 -15.73 9.20 -2.99
CA SER A 342 -16.89 10.09 -3.12
C SER A 342 -17.09 10.65 -4.52
N LEU A 343 -16.02 10.78 -5.32
CA LEU A 343 -16.07 11.30 -6.67
C LEU A 343 -16.01 10.15 -7.68
N LYS A 344 -16.96 10.10 -8.60
CA LYS A 344 -17.16 8.94 -9.49
C LYS A 344 -16.33 9.00 -10.76
N THR A 345 -16.07 10.21 -11.28
CA THR A 345 -15.43 10.42 -12.57
C THR A 345 -14.27 11.42 -12.46
N LEU A 346 -13.38 11.42 -13.45
CA LEU A 346 -12.29 12.41 -13.52
C LEU A 346 -12.83 13.82 -13.72
N GLU A 347 -13.97 13.95 -14.37
CA GLU A 347 -14.67 15.22 -14.53
C GLU A 347 -15.12 15.77 -13.17
N GLU A 348 -15.71 14.94 -12.31
CA GLU A 348 -16.08 15.33 -10.91
C GLU A 348 -14.82 15.70 -10.10
N VAL A 349 -13.69 15.03 -10.33
CA VAL A 349 -12.40 15.39 -9.72
C VAL A 349 -11.96 16.78 -10.18
N MET A 350 -12.03 17.06 -11.49
CA MET A 350 -11.68 18.38 -12.01
C MET A 350 -12.62 19.46 -11.49
N ASP A 351 -13.93 19.21 -11.36
CA ASP A 351 -14.88 20.13 -10.75
C ASP A 351 -14.52 20.46 -9.31
N HIS A 352 -14.08 19.44 -8.54
CA HIS A 352 -13.63 19.62 -7.16
C HIS A 352 -12.40 20.53 -7.07
N TYR A 353 -11.39 20.29 -7.91
CA TYR A 353 -10.19 21.14 -7.96
C TYR A 353 -10.50 22.54 -8.52
N ASN A 354 -11.35 22.63 -9.55
CA ASN A 354 -11.69 23.89 -10.20
C ASN A 354 -12.38 24.88 -9.24
N LYS A 355 -13.20 24.40 -8.32
CA LYS A 355 -13.81 25.22 -7.25
C LYS A 355 -12.87 25.50 -6.08
N GLY A 356 -11.67 24.89 -6.00
CA GLY A 356 -10.71 25.08 -4.91
C GLY A 356 -10.96 24.20 -3.68
N GLY A 357 -11.55 23.00 -3.86
CA GLY A 357 -11.82 22.06 -2.76
C GLY A 357 -13.02 22.45 -1.90
N THR A 358 -13.12 21.84 -0.72
CA THR A 358 -14.13 22.18 0.30
C THR A 358 -13.43 22.95 1.44
N PRO A 359 -13.81 24.22 1.71
CA PRO A 359 -13.17 25.04 2.73
C PRO A 359 -13.24 24.40 4.11
N ASN A 360 -12.09 24.36 4.81
CA ASN A 360 -11.95 23.89 6.19
C ASN A 360 -10.69 24.48 6.81
N PRO A 361 -10.50 24.44 8.14
CA PRO A 361 -9.38 25.09 8.82
C PRO A 361 -7.99 24.59 8.41
N ALA A 362 -7.87 23.32 7.95
CA ALA A 362 -6.62 22.69 7.56
C ALA A 362 -6.53 22.47 6.03
N LEU A 363 -7.38 23.13 5.23
CA LEU A 363 -7.33 23.02 3.77
C LEU A 363 -5.94 23.41 3.27
N ASP A 364 -5.41 22.62 2.34
CA ASP A 364 -4.10 22.90 1.74
C ASP A 364 -4.09 24.31 1.13
N PRO A 365 -3.06 25.13 1.38
CA PRO A 365 -2.98 26.50 0.91
C PRO A 365 -2.95 26.65 -0.62
N ASP A 366 -2.57 25.60 -1.34
CA ASP A 366 -2.56 25.56 -2.81
C ASP A 366 -3.92 25.18 -3.40
N MET A 367 -4.87 24.73 -2.58
CA MET A 367 -6.25 24.50 -2.97
C MET A 367 -7.01 25.82 -3.13
N LYS A 368 -6.97 26.35 -4.35
CA LYS A 368 -7.62 27.61 -4.76
C LYS A 368 -8.41 27.41 -6.05
N PRO A 369 -9.48 28.17 -6.29
CA PRO A 369 -10.20 28.11 -7.55
C PRO A 369 -9.26 28.30 -8.75
N LEU A 370 -9.34 27.37 -9.71
CA LEU A 370 -8.47 27.35 -10.89
C LEU A 370 -9.02 28.23 -12.02
N ASN A 371 -10.34 28.46 -12.03
CA ASN A 371 -11.05 29.21 -13.06
C ASN A 371 -10.84 28.63 -14.46
N LEU A 372 -10.84 27.32 -14.59
CA LEU A 372 -10.80 26.61 -15.84
C LEU A 372 -12.18 26.70 -16.53
N THR A 373 -12.17 26.90 -17.84
CA THR A 373 -13.36 26.67 -18.67
C THR A 373 -13.67 25.18 -18.75
N GLN A 374 -14.87 24.83 -19.22
CA GLN A 374 -15.23 23.43 -19.43
C GLN A 374 -14.26 22.74 -20.39
N GLN A 375 -13.91 23.39 -21.52
CA GLN A 375 -12.96 22.83 -22.47
C GLN A 375 -11.58 22.58 -21.87
N GLU A 376 -11.07 23.50 -21.05
CA GLU A 376 -9.79 23.31 -20.36
C GLU A 376 -9.85 22.16 -19.35
N SER A 377 -10.96 22.00 -18.64
CA SER A 377 -11.17 20.85 -17.73
C SER A 377 -11.21 19.53 -18.51
N ASP A 378 -11.92 19.50 -19.65
CA ASP A 378 -12.02 18.33 -20.53
C ASP A 378 -10.64 17.96 -21.12
N ASP A 379 -9.83 18.96 -21.50
CA ASP A 379 -8.47 18.77 -22.01
C ASP A 379 -7.56 18.17 -20.93
N VAL A 380 -7.64 18.64 -19.65
CA VAL A 380 -6.88 18.05 -18.54
C VAL A 380 -7.32 16.61 -18.30
N VAL A 381 -8.62 16.29 -18.35
CA VAL A 381 -9.13 14.92 -18.25
C VAL A 381 -8.61 14.04 -19.39
N ALA A 382 -8.56 14.57 -20.62
CA ALA A 382 -7.99 13.86 -21.77
C ALA A 382 -6.51 13.51 -21.53
N PHE A 383 -5.73 14.47 -21.01
CA PHE A 383 -4.33 14.22 -20.64
C PHE A 383 -4.19 13.17 -19.53
N MET A 384 -5.00 13.24 -18.47
CA MET A 384 -4.97 12.20 -17.42
C MET A 384 -5.26 10.80 -17.98
N LYS A 385 -6.18 10.68 -18.96
CA LYS A 385 -6.45 9.43 -19.67
C LYS A 385 -5.24 8.96 -20.50
N ALA A 386 -4.48 9.89 -21.07
CA ALA A 386 -3.25 9.61 -21.83
C ALA A 386 -2.08 9.12 -20.97
N LEU A 387 -2.20 9.15 -19.64
CA LEU A 387 -1.25 8.56 -18.68
C LEU A 387 -1.52 7.07 -18.40
N THR A 388 -2.47 6.46 -19.08
CA THR A 388 -2.75 5.02 -18.96
C THR A 388 -1.64 4.22 -19.67
N GLY A 389 -0.99 3.33 -18.91
CA GLY A 389 0.11 2.52 -19.42
C GLY A 389 -0.36 1.44 -20.39
N GLU A 390 0.39 1.20 -21.45
CA GLU A 390 0.11 0.15 -22.43
C GLU A 390 0.77 -1.18 -22.07
N ASP A 391 1.84 -1.17 -21.27
CA ASP A 391 2.60 -2.37 -20.85
C ASP A 391 2.05 -3.01 -19.55
N ARG A 392 0.82 -2.68 -19.15
CA ARG A 392 0.17 -3.24 -17.97
C ARG A 392 -0.13 -4.73 -18.18
N LYS A 393 0.12 -5.51 -17.14
CA LYS A 393 -0.27 -6.91 -17.12
C LYS A 393 -1.74 -7.05 -16.75
N SER A 394 -2.47 -7.86 -17.52
CA SER A 394 -3.85 -8.22 -17.23
C SER A 394 -3.95 -9.21 -16.07
N THR A 395 -5.14 -9.34 -15.52
CA THR A 395 -5.44 -10.38 -14.53
C THR A 395 -5.18 -11.78 -15.09
N ASP A 396 -5.54 -12.05 -16.34
CA ASP A 396 -5.32 -13.35 -16.97
C ASP A 396 -3.84 -13.72 -17.12
N GLU A 397 -2.96 -12.74 -17.36
CA GLU A 397 -1.51 -12.95 -17.40
C GLU A 397 -0.90 -13.19 -16.02
N LEU A 398 -1.52 -12.64 -14.97
CA LEU A 398 -1.02 -12.72 -13.61
C LEU A 398 -1.66 -13.85 -12.79
N LEU A 399 -2.83 -14.35 -13.18
CA LEU A 399 -3.56 -15.36 -12.42
C LEU A 399 -2.74 -16.65 -12.29
N PRO A 400 -2.39 -17.12 -11.08
CA PRO A 400 -1.62 -18.34 -10.90
C PRO A 400 -2.50 -19.57 -10.90
N GLU A 401 -1.87 -20.73 -11.12
CA GLU A 401 -2.37 -21.97 -10.57
C GLU A 401 -1.98 -22.05 -9.09
N LEU A 402 -2.98 -22.14 -8.21
CA LEU A 402 -2.72 -22.26 -6.77
C LEU A 402 -2.36 -23.69 -6.39
N PRO A 403 -1.46 -23.89 -5.43
CA PRO A 403 -1.12 -25.23 -4.98
C PRO A 403 -2.31 -25.88 -4.23
N PRO A 404 -2.49 -27.22 -4.38
CA PRO A 404 -3.52 -27.96 -3.66
C PRO A 404 -3.24 -28.02 -2.15
N ASP A 405 -4.30 -28.10 -1.38
CA ASP A 405 -4.27 -28.47 0.02
C ASP A 405 -3.86 -29.95 0.22
N LYS A 406 -3.68 -30.38 1.47
CA LYS A 406 -3.32 -31.77 1.82
C LYS A 406 -4.32 -32.80 1.30
N ASP A 407 -5.59 -32.44 1.14
CA ASP A 407 -6.67 -33.31 0.62
C ASP A 407 -6.81 -33.23 -0.91
N GLY A 408 -5.99 -32.45 -1.58
CA GLY A 408 -6.01 -32.23 -3.03
C GLY A 408 -6.96 -31.14 -3.51
N THR A 409 -7.65 -30.44 -2.62
CA THR A 409 -8.50 -29.28 -2.97
C THR A 409 -7.64 -28.13 -3.43
N VAL A 410 -8.01 -27.51 -4.57
CA VAL A 410 -7.35 -26.31 -5.11
C VAL A 410 -8.31 -25.13 -4.96
N PRO A 411 -7.94 -24.05 -4.25
CA PRO A 411 -8.77 -22.86 -4.21
C PRO A 411 -8.92 -22.21 -5.59
N ASP A 412 -10.06 -21.62 -5.86
CA ASP A 412 -10.31 -20.90 -7.12
C ASP A 412 -9.83 -19.43 -6.97
N ALA A 413 -8.63 -19.16 -7.48
CA ALA A 413 -8.05 -17.80 -7.50
C ALA A 413 -8.91 -16.82 -8.29
N ARG A 414 -9.63 -17.27 -9.33
CA ARG A 414 -10.50 -16.41 -10.14
C ARG A 414 -11.79 -16.04 -9.40
N ALA A 415 -12.39 -16.97 -8.68
CA ALA A 415 -13.56 -16.71 -7.87
C ALA A 415 -13.26 -15.67 -6.78
N ALA A 416 -12.05 -15.69 -6.21
CA ALA A 416 -11.61 -14.74 -5.20
C ALA A 416 -11.40 -13.29 -5.72
N LEU A 417 -11.52 -13.05 -7.04
CA LEU A 417 -11.53 -11.68 -7.59
C LEU A 417 -12.87 -10.96 -7.40
N THR A 418 -13.92 -11.70 -7.05
CA THR A 418 -15.24 -11.14 -6.79
C THR A 418 -15.44 -11.00 -5.28
N PRO A 419 -15.70 -9.79 -4.76
CA PRO A 419 -15.97 -9.58 -3.35
C PRO A 419 -17.18 -10.41 -2.87
N PRO A 420 -17.19 -10.88 -1.62
CA PRO A 420 -18.31 -11.62 -1.06
C PRO A 420 -19.61 -10.80 -1.09
N GLY A 421 -20.70 -11.40 -1.54
CA GLY A 421 -22.03 -10.79 -1.55
C GLY A 421 -22.31 -9.86 -2.74
N LEU A 422 -21.49 -9.90 -3.79
CA LEU A 422 -21.72 -9.22 -5.08
C LEU A 422 -22.14 -10.21 -6.17
#